data_1b0d26936dc807090c73cc18c313e56f
#
_entry.id   1b0d26936dc807090c73cc18c313e56f
#
_cell.length_a   1.000
_cell.length_b   1.000
_cell.length_c   1.000
_cell.angle_alpha   90.00
_cell.angle_beta   90.00
_cell.angle_gamma   90.00
#
_symmetry.space_group_name_H-M   'P 1'
#
loop_
_entity.id
_entity.type
_entity.pdbx_description
1 polymer ?
#
loop_
_entity_poly.entity_id
_entity_poly.type
_entity_poly.pdbx_seq_one_letter_code
_entity_poly.pdbx_strand_id
1 'polypeptide(L)'
;QKRADSVTVGGMLHADTFRFPGTISSQFVSGLLLALPHLGAESTVLLTSAVESASYIGLTLAALNRFGYRVKADGIQSYRIPGGQTGCGAGDLTVPTDQSAAAFFGAMQTLGGEVRLAHFCDDGMQGDRVWKSYIEQLCAENCVLSVADCPDLAPVLMVVAALHHGCTLLDTARLRFKESDRGAVMAQELEKCGVRVVVGENSIDVSGGALHAPAVPICAHNDHRIAMSLAVL
;
A
#
# COMPACT_ATOMS: atom_id res chain seq x y z
N GLN A 1 15.82 -20.18 11.09
CA GLN A 1 15.02 -21.39 10.86
C GLN A 1 13.55 -21.02 10.98
N LYS A 2 12.73 -21.45 10.03
CA LYS A 2 11.28 -21.24 10.01
C LYS A 2 10.58 -22.52 10.49
N ARG A 3 9.69 -22.42 11.47
CA ARG A 3 8.77 -23.47 11.92
C ARG A 3 7.34 -23.04 11.57
N ALA A 4 6.35 -23.90 11.76
CA ALA A 4 4.96 -23.60 11.41
C ALA A 4 4.43 -22.33 12.11
N ASP A 5 4.87 -22.06 13.32
CA ASP A 5 4.39 -21.03 14.24
C ASP A 5 5.49 -20.04 14.69
N SER A 6 6.73 -20.23 14.24
CA SER A 6 7.85 -19.42 14.68
C SER A 6 8.93 -19.24 13.62
N VAL A 7 9.66 -18.13 13.71
CA VAL A 7 10.86 -17.84 12.91
C VAL A 7 12.02 -17.55 13.86
N THR A 8 13.10 -18.30 13.75
CA THR A 8 14.33 -18.00 14.47
C THR A 8 15.31 -17.28 13.55
N VAL A 9 15.72 -16.09 13.95
CA VAL A 9 16.72 -15.28 13.25
C VAL A 9 17.99 -15.25 14.10
N GLY A 10 19.15 -15.45 13.46
CA GLY A 10 20.45 -15.39 14.13
C GLY A 10 21.53 -14.91 13.17
N GLY A 11 22.65 -14.47 13.71
CA GLY A 11 23.76 -13.88 12.99
C GLY A 11 23.91 -12.39 13.26
N MET A 12 24.93 -11.78 12.64
CA MET A 12 25.19 -10.34 12.70
C MET A 12 25.00 -9.73 11.32
N LEU A 13 24.32 -8.60 11.25
CA LEU A 13 24.24 -7.79 10.04
C LEU A 13 25.57 -7.04 9.88
N HIS A 14 26.22 -7.18 8.73
CA HIS A 14 27.44 -6.47 8.38
C HIS A 14 27.18 -5.44 7.27
N ALA A 15 27.98 -4.38 7.25
CA ALA A 15 27.96 -3.40 6.17
C ALA A 15 28.38 -4.06 4.85
N ASP A 16 27.57 -3.89 3.82
CA ASP A 16 27.77 -4.50 2.49
C ASP A 16 26.94 -3.80 1.42
N THR A 17 27.02 -4.30 0.19
CA THR A 17 26.12 -3.95 -0.89
C THR A 17 24.99 -4.97 -1.01
N PHE A 18 23.79 -4.56 -0.64
CA PHE A 18 22.58 -5.38 -0.69
C PHE A 18 21.90 -5.20 -2.05
N ARG A 19 21.80 -6.28 -2.83
CA ARG A 19 21.19 -6.27 -4.18
C ARG A 19 19.96 -7.16 -4.21
N PHE A 20 18.81 -6.61 -4.65
CA PHE A 20 17.58 -7.37 -4.85
C PHE A 20 16.62 -6.64 -5.80
N PRO A 21 15.62 -7.34 -6.36
CA PRO A 21 14.65 -6.73 -7.26
C PRO A 21 13.83 -5.64 -6.58
N GLY A 22 13.57 -4.52 -7.27
CA GLY A 22 12.70 -3.44 -6.80
C GLY A 22 11.21 -3.84 -6.73
N THR A 23 10.84 -4.94 -7.38
CA THR A 23 9.49 -5.53 -7.32
C THR A 23 9.23 -6.32 -6.03
N ILE A 24 10.27 -6.60 -5.22
CA ILE A 24 10.07 -7.12 -3.87
C ILE A 24 9.43 -6.02 -2.99
N SER A 25 8.83 -6.38 -1.89
CA SER A 25 8.15 -5.42 -1.01
C SER A 25 9.05 -4.25 -0.59
N SER A 26 8.56 -3.00 -0.71
CA SER A 26 9.22 -1.79 -0.19
C SER A 26 9.57 -1.88 1.31
N GLN A 27 8.89 -2.75 2.05
CA GLN A 27 9.17 -3.00 3.47
C GLN A 27 10.57 -3.57 3.71
N PHE A 28 11.10 -4.39 2.79
CA PHE A 28 12.48 -4.89 2.90
C PHE A 28 13.49 -3.75 2.71
N VAL A 29 13.23 -2.85 1.76
CA VAL A 29 14.05 -1.66 1.53
C VAL A 29 14.04 -0.78 2.78
N SER A 30 12.85 -0.45 3.28
CA SER A 30 12.67 0.36 4.49
C SER A 30 13.36 -0.27 5.71
N GLY A 31 13.24 -1.58 5.90
CA GLY A 31 13.91 -2.30 6.98
C GLY A 31 15.44 -2.17 6.94
N LEU A 32 16.05 -2.28 5.74
CA LEU A 32 17.48 -2.06 5.57
C LEU A 32 17.87 -0.60 5.80
N LEU A 33 17.12 0.36 5.23
CA LEU A 33 17.39 1.79 5.43
C LEU A 33 17.36 2.20 6.90
N LEU A 34 16.49 1.57 7.70
CA LEU A 34 16.42 1.81 9.15
C LEU A 34 17.57 1.13 9.93
N ALA A 35 18.04 -0.03 9.49
CA ALA A 35 19.05 -0.79 10.21
C ALA A 35 20.51 -0.38 9.87
N LEU A 36 20.79 -0.13 8.59
CA LEU A 36 22.14 0.07 8.07
C LEU A 36 22.88 1.32 8.62
N PRO A 37 22.22 2.44 8.98
CA PRO A 37 22.91 3.59 9.58
C PRO A 37 23.65 3.26 10.88
N HIS A 38 23.23 2.23 11.62
CA HIS A 38 23.80 1.83 12.89
C HIS A 38 25.05 0.93 12.77
N LEU A 39 25.36 0.46 11.55
CA LEU A 39 26.56 -0.36 11.32
C LEU A 39 27.82 0.51 11.31
N GLY A 40 28.97 -0.10 11.64
CA GLY A 40 30.24 0.62 11.75
C GLY A 40 30.84 1.16 10.44
N ALA A 41 30.31 0.76 9.27
CA ALA A 41 30.80 1.16 7.96
C ALA A 41 29.66 1.49 6.99
N GLU A 42 30.01 2.10 5.85
CA GLU A 42 29.05 2.45 4.81
C GLU A 42 28.44 1.19 4.16
N SER A 43 27.15 1.24 3.88
CA SER A 43 26.42 0.21 3.14
C SER A 43 25.73 0.80 1.91
N THR A 44 25.42 -0.07 0.95
CA THR A 44 24.66 0.32 -0.24
C THR A 44 23.46 -0.61 -0.41
N VAL A 45 22.29 -0.05 -0.70
CA VAL A 45 21.12 -0.80 -1.17
C VAL A 45 20.95 -0.51 -2.65
N LEU A 46 20.93 -1.54 -3.49
CA LEU A 46 20.79 -1.44 -4.93
C LEU A 46 19.61 -2.28 -5.41
N LEU A 47 18.61 -1.62 -5.97
CA LEU A 47 17.43 -2.25 -6.55
C LEU A 47 17.69 -2.53 -8.03
N THR A 48 17.58 -3.80 -8.44
CA THR A 48 18.00 -4.28 -9.77
C THR A 48 16.90 -4.25 -10.81
N SER A 49 15.69 -3.83 -10.45
CA SER A 49 14.55 -3.67 -11.36
C SER A 49 13.74 -2.42 -11.01
N ALA A 50 12.68 -2.14 -11.75
CA ALA A 50 11.71 -1.09 -11.44
C ALA A 50 11.23 -1.20 -9.98
N VAL A 51 11.02 -0.04 -9.35
CA VAL A 51 10.60 0.06 -7.94
C VAL A 51 9.11 0.28 -7.88
N GLU A 52 8.42 -0.60 -7.21
CA GLU A 52 7.00 -0.45 -6.89
C GLU A 52 6.83 0.11 -5.48
N SER A 53 5.75 0.85 -5.25
CA SER A 53 5.49 1.52 -3.96
C SER A 53 6.66 2.42 -3.51
N ALA A 54 7.22 3.19 -4.43
CA ALA A 54 8.35 4.07 -4.18
C ALA A 54 8.04 5.15 -3.13
N SER A 55 6.78 5.57 -3.00
CA SER A 55 6.31 6.51 -2.00
C SER A 55 6.61 6.05 -0.56
N TYR A 56 6.47 4.75 -0.27
CA TYR A 56 6.79 4.20 1.06
C TYR A 56 8.28 4.25 1.40
N ILE A 57 9.14 4.10 0.38
CA ILE A 57 10.59 4.31 0.55
C ILE A 57 10.86 5.79 0.81
N GLY A 58 10.19 6.68 0.07
CA GLY A 58 10.25 8.13 0.27
C GLY A 58 9.87 8.55 1.69
N LEU A 59 8.78 8.00 2.23
CA LEU A 59 8.36 8.20 3.63
C LEU A 59 9.46 7.77 4.61
N THR A 60 10.09 6.61 4.38
CA THR A 60 11.18 6.11 5.22
C THR A 60 12.39 7.06 5.19
N LEU A 61 12.77 7.55 4.01
CA LEU A 61 13.87 8.49 3.85
C LEU A 61 13.57 9.83 4.54
N ALA A 62 12.35 10.34 4.43
CA ALA A 62 11.93 11.56 5.09
C ALA A 62 11.96 11.41 6.62
N ALA A 63 11.47 10.29 7.14
CA ALA A 63 11.53 9.98 8.56
C ALA A 63 13.00 9.90 9.05
N LEU A 64 13.85 9.17 8.36
CA LEU A 64 15.29 9.08 8.68
C LEU A 64 15.93 10.47 8.72
N ASN A 65 15.71 11.29 7.70
CA ASN A 65 16.23 12.66 7.65
C ASN A 65 15.72 13.51 8.81
N ARG A 66 14.44 13.40 9.16
CA ARG A 66 13.83 14.12 10.29
C ARG A 66 14.49 13.77 11.62
N PHE A 67 14.93 12.53 11.77
CA PHE A 67 15.66 12.05 12.96
C PHE A 67 17.18 12.17 12.83
N GLY A 68 17.70 12.93 11.88
CA GLY A 68 19.12 13.24 11.74
C GLY A 68 19.95 12.19 11.02
N TYR A 69 19.34 11.12 10.53
CA TYR A 69 20.05 10.13 9.72
C TYR A 69 20.22 10.60 8.28
N ARG A 70 21.36 10.26 7.69
CA ARG A 70 21.72 10.63 6.33
C ARG A 70 21.72 9.40 5.42
N VAL A 71 20.93 9.46 4.36
CA VAL A 71 20.94 8.48 3.26
C VAL A 71 21.11 9.26 1.97
N LYS A 72 22.07 8.88 1.14
CA LYS A 72 22.27 9.47 -0.19
C LYS A 72 21.56 8.62 -1.21
N ALA A 73 20.43 9.11 -1.71
CA ALA A 73 19.72 8.48 -2.82
C ALA A 73 20.32 8.93 -4.16
N ASP A 74 20.57 7.98 -5.06
CA ASP A 74 20.89 8.21 -6.46
C ASP A 74 19.74 7.62 -7.30
N GLY A 75 18.76 8.49 -7.57
CA GLY A 75 17.46 8.07 -8.07
C GLY A 75 16.67 7.23 -7.07
N ILE A 76 15.77 6.38 -7.58
CA ILE A 76 14.90 5.52 -6.76
C ILE A 76 15.45 4.09 -6.59
N GLN A 77 16.58 3.78 -7.19
CA GLN A 77 17.12 2.42 -7.21
C GLN A 77 18.41 2.25 -6.43
N SER A 78 19.07 3.33 -6.01
CA SER A 78 20.36 3.24 -5.31
C SER A 78 20.39 4.14 -4.08
N TYR A 79 20.73 3.55 -2.95
CA TYR A 79 20.81 4.24 -1.65
C TYR A 79 22.15 3.94 -1.01
N ARG A 80 22.93 4.98 -0.74
CA ARG A 80 24.21 4.90 -0.03
C ARG A 80 24.02 5.39 1.40
N ILE A 81 24.33 4.54 2.36
CA ILE A 81 24.03 4.73 3.77
C ILE A 81 25.36 4.77 4.54
N PRO A 82 25.85 5.95 4.93
CA PRO A 82 27.00 6.03 5.83
C PRO A 82 26.73 5.29 7.14
N GLY A 83 27.71 4.59 7.64
CA GLY A 83 27.61 3.90 8.92
C GLY A 83 27.93 4.78 10.12
N GLY A 84 27.82 4.22 11.33
CA GLY A 84 28.17 4.89 12.58
C GLY A 84 27.30 6.09 12.93
N GLN A 85 26.09 6.15 12.39
CA GLN A 85 25.20 7.28 12.62
C GLN A 85 24.42 7.11 13.94
N THR A 86 24.23 8.22 14.61
CA THR A 86 23.35 8.34 15.77
C THR A 86 22.25 9.35 15.44
N GLY A 87 21.01 8.94 15.64
CA GLY A 87 19.87 9.82 15.45
C GLY A 87 19.77 10.91 16.50
N CYS A 88 19.01 11.93 16.21
CA CYS A 88 18.63 12.99 17.14
C CYS A 88 17.13 13.02 17.36
N GLY A 89 16.67 13.61 18.46
CA GLY A 89 15.25 13.83 18.68
C GLY A 89 14.67 14.78 17.64
N ALA A 90 13.52 14.43 17.09
CA ALA A 90 12.84 15.25 16.09
C ALA A 90 12.01 16.40 16.70
N GLY A 91 11.97 16.52 18.04
CA GLY A 91 11.04 17.42 18.74
C GLY A 91 9.60 16.94 18.63
N ASP A 92 8.67 17.88 18.68
CA ASP A 92 7.27 17.58 18.45
C ASP A 92 7.03 17.21 16.99
N LEU A 93 6.33 16.12 16.77
CA LEU A 93 5.99 15.60 15.45
C LEU A 93 4.50 15.30 15.37
N THR A 94 3.82 15.89 14.42
CA THR A 94 2.47 15.51 14.04
C THR A 94 2.55 14.40 12.99
N VAL A 95 1.96 13.26 13.30
CA VAL A 95 1.85 12.15 12.34
C VAL A 95 0.75 12.51 11.34
N PRO A 96 1.03 12.50 10.02
CA PRO A 96 0.02 12.75 8.99
C PRO A 96 -1.09 11.70 9.02
N THR A 97 -2.26 12.07 8.48
CA THR A 97 -3.37 11.12 8.33
C THR A 97 -2.96 10.00 7.39
N ASP A 98 -3.23 8.76 7.79
CA ASP A 98 -3.10 7.59 6.92
C ASP A 98 -4.09 7.70 5.77
N GLN A 99 -3.58 7.94 4.56
CA GLN A 99 -4.39 8.18 3.38
C GLN A 99 -5.14 6.94 2.93
N SER A 100 -4.57 5.74 3.12
CA SER A 100 -5.24 4.50 2.78
C SER A 100 -6.42 4.22 3.73
N ALA A 101 -6.29 4.56 5.02
CA ALA A 101 -7.40 4.48 5.96
C ALA A 101 -8.48 5.54 5.67
N ALA A 102 -8.07 6.75 5.28
CA ALA A 102 -9.01 7.82 4.92
C ALA A 102 -9.86 7.48 3.70
N ALA A 103 -9.36 6.68 2.77
CA ALA A 103 -10.06 6.27 1.55
C ALA A 103 -11.37 5.52 1.84
N PHE A 104 -11.45 4.72 2.90
CA PHE A 104 -12.68 4.03 3.28
C PHE A 104 -13.80 5.02 3.65
N PHE A 105 -13.44 6.07 4.38
CA PHE A 105 -14.39 7.13 4.72
C PHE A 105 -14.79 7.97 3.51
N GLY A 106 -13.84 8.20 2.58
CA GLY A 106 -14.15 8.80 1.28
C GLY A 106 -15.13 7.95 0.46
N ALA A 107 -14.96 6.64 0.45
CA ALA A 107 -15.89 5.72 -0.20
C ALA A 107 -17.29 5.77 0.44
N MET A 108 -17.41 5.82 1.77
CA MET A 108 -18.69 5.98 2.46
C MET A 108 -19.43 7.26 2.05
N GLN A 109 -18.70 8.35 1.75
CA GLN A 109 -19.32 9.60 1.29
C GLN A 109 -20.00 9.44 -0.10
N THR A 110 -19.47 8.57 -0.97
CA THR A 110 -20.10 8.32 -2.28
C THR A 110 -21.47 7.64 -2.18
N LEU A 111 -21.74 7.01 -1.03
CA LEU A 111 -23.03 6.38 -0.70
C LEU A 111 -23.99 7.32 0.05
N GLY A 112 -23.68 8.60 0.14
CA GLY A 112 -24.48 9.58 0.87
C GLY A 112 -24.21 9.62 2.38
N GLY A 113 -23.14 8.96 2.84
CA GLY A 113 -22.73 9.01 4.25
C GLY A 113 -22.20 10.40 4.64
N GLU A 114 -22.72 10.96 5.73
CA GLU A 114 -22.22 12.20 6.31
C GLU A 114 -20.97 11.92 7.17
N VAL A 115 -19.82 11.74 6.51
CA VAL A 115 -18.55 11.50 7.18
C VAL A 115 -17.66 12.74 7.10
N ARG A 116 -17.17 13.19 8.26
CA ARG A 116 -16.21 14.29 8.35
C ARG A 116 -14.91 13.80 8.99
N LEU A 117 -13.81 13.92 8.28
CA LEU A 117 -12.47 13.65 8.81
C LEU A 117 -11.98 14.88 9.59
N ALA A 118 -11.98 14.78 10.93
CA ALA A 118 -11.41 15.82 11.78
C ALA A 118 -9.88 15.75 11.76
N HIS A 119 -9.22 16.92 11.81
CA HIS A 119 -7.76 17.03 11.85
C HIS A 119 -7.04 16.31 10.69
N PHE A 120 -7.68 16.26 9.51
CA PHE A 120 -7.07 15.67 8.34
C PHE A 120 -5.81 16.43 7.93
N CYS A 121 -4.68 15.73 7.93
CA CYS A 121 -3.36 16.27 7.55
C CYS A 121 -2.78 15.41 6.41
N ASP A 122 -2.57 16.04 5.26
CA ASP A 122 -1.90 15.45 4.10
C ASP A 122 -0.54 16.12 3.93
N ASP A 123 0.55 15.39 4.10
CA ASP A 123 1.91 15.87 3.89
C ASP A 123 2.37 15.75 2.42
N GLY A 124 1.53 15.23 1.54
CA GLY A 124 1.81 15.06 0.12
C GLY A 124 2.73 13.89 -0.22
N MET A 125 3.16 13.10 0.77
CA MET A 125 4.19 12.07 0.58
C MET A 125 3.63 10.65 0.36
N GLN A 126 2.44 10.37 0.87
CA GLN A 126 1.82 9.05 0.76
C GLN A 126 1.29 8.83 -0.67
N GLY A 127 1.64 7.70 -1.31
CA GLY A 127 1.12 7.32 -2.63
C GLY A 127 -0.39 7.18 -2.62
N ASP A 128 -0.93 6.67 -1.52
CA ASP A 128 -2.37 6.47 -1.33
C ASP A 128 -3.20 7.77 -1.35
N ARG A 129 -2.58 8.96 -1.26
CA ARG A 129 -3.28 10.26 -1.33
C ARG A 129 -4.11 10.45 -2.62
N VAL A 130 -3.81 9.67 -3.65
CA VAL A 130 -4.56 9.68 -4.92
C VAL A 130 -5.99 9.18 -4.77
N TRP A 131 -6.37 8.59 -3.64
CA TRP A 131 -7.70 8.04 -3.39
C TRP A 131 -8.83 9.03 -3.73
N LYS A 132 -8.64 10.33 -3.46
CA LYS A 132 -9.65 11.37 -3.74
C LYS A 132 -9.96 11.45 -5.23
N SER A 133 -8.91 11.65 -6.04
CA SER A 133 -9.08 11.74 -7.51
C SER A 133 -9.54 10.42 -8.13
N TYR A 134 -9.14 9.28 -7.56
CA TYR A 134 -9.58 7.97 -8.04
C TYR A 134 -11.07 7.73 -7.75
N ILE A 135 -11.53 8.08 -6.55
CA ILE A 135 -12.95 8.00 -6.20
C ILE A 135 -13.77 8.95 -7.09
N GLU A 136 -13.32 10.18 -7.32
CA GLU A 136 -13.99 11.13 -8.21
C GLU A 136 -14.14 10.57 -9.63
N GLN A 137 -13.10 9.95 -10.19
CA GLN A 137 -13.14 9.32 -11.51
C GLN A 137 -14.11 8.13 -11.54
N LEU A 138 -14.07 7.25 -10.55
CA LEU A 138 -14.94 6.08 -10.44
C LEU A 138 -16.44 6.47 -10.33
N CYS A 139 -16.72 7.59 -9.68
CA CYS A 139 -18.09 8.11 -9.59
C CYS A 139 -18.59 8.75 -10.90
N ALA A 140 -17.67 9.24 -11.73
CA ALA A 140 -18.02 9.93 -12.98
C ALA A 140 -18.22 8.98 -14.16
N GLU A 141 -17.35 8.00 -14.33
CA GLU A 141 -17.33 7.10 -15.50
C GLU A 141 -16.55 5.80 -15.24
N ASN A 142 -16.67 4.84 -16.15
CA ASN A 142 -15.77 3.71 -16.20
C ASN A 142 -14.36 4.20 -16.56
N CYS A 143 -13.36 3.83 -15.78
CA CYS A 143 -12.00 4.33 -15.94
C CYS A 143 -10.94 3.24 -15.73
N VAL A 144 -9.71 3.58 -16.12
CA VAL A 144 -8.54 2.73 -15.93
C VAL A 144 -7.61 3.40 -14.93
N LEU A 145 -7.28 2.71 -13.83
CA LEU A 145 -6.48 3.25 -12.74
C LEU A 145 -5.29 2.32 -12.44
N SER A 146 -4.09 2.89 -12.25
CA SER A 146 -2.91 2.14 -11.80
C SER A 146 -2.84 2.14 -10.27
N VAL A 147 -2.61 0.97 -9.67
CA VAL A 147 -2.38 0.82 -8.23
C VAL A 147 -0.92 0.50 -7.89
N ALA A 148 0.01 0.76 -8.81
CA ALA A 148 1.44 0.50 -8.61
C ALA A 148 2.01 1.14 -7.34
N ASP A 149 1.65 2.39 -7.03
CA ASP A 149 2.15 3.12 -5.86
C ASP A 149 1.14 3.20 -4.70
N CYS A 150 -0.07 2.66 -4.89
CA CYS A 150 -1.15 2.65 -3.90
C CYS A 150 -1.90 1.30 -3.85
N PRO A 151 -1.20 0.15 -3.76
CA PRO A 151 -1.85 -1.17 -3.84
C PRO A 151 -2.84 -1.43 -2.70
N ASP A 152 -2.71 -0.70 -1.62
CA ASP A 152 -3.58 -0.80 -0.46
C ASP A 152 -4.95 -0.16 -0.65
N LEU A 153 -5.09 0.68 -1.69
CA LEU A 153 -6.39 1.23 -2.10
C LEU A 153 -7.21 0.25 -2.96
N ALA A 154 -6.59 -0.76 -3.60
CA ALA A 154 -7.27 -1.61 -4.55
C ALA A 154 -8.59 -2.19 -4.03
N PRO A 155 -8.70 -2.77 -2.81
CA PRO A 155 -9.95 -3.33 -2.32
C PRO A 155 -11.09 -2.30 -2.23
N VAL A 156 -10.83 -1.11 -1.68
CA VAL A 156 -11.87 -0.07 -1.55
C VAL A 156 -12.24 0.54 -2.90
N LEU A 157 -11.28 0.68 -3.83
CA LEU A 157 -11.56 1.15 -5.19
C LEU A 157 -12.43 0.14 -5.97
N MET A 158 -12.24 -1.18 -5.76
CA MET A 158 -13.10 -2.21 -6.34
C MET A 158 -14.53 -2.08 -5.85
N VAL A 159 -14.74 -1.75 -4.57
CA VAL A 159 -16.09 -1.50 -4.00
C VAL A 159 -16.71 -0.25 -4.65
N VAL A 160 -15.99 0.87 -4.70
CA VAL A 160 -16.50 2.09 -5.32
C VAL A 160 -16.81 1.87 -6.80
N ALA A 161 -15.94 1.17 -7.52
CA ALA A 161 -16.17 0.81 -8.92
C ALA A 161 -17.44 -0.03 -9.10
N ALA A 162 -17.65 -1.03 -8.25
CA ALA A 162 -18.82 -1.89 -8.26
C ALA A 162 -20.13 -1.10 -8.02
N LEU A 163 -20.08 -0.11 -7.14
CA LEU A 163 -21.22 0.75 -6.80
C LEU A 163 -21.57 1.76 -7.90
N HIS A 164 -20.62 2.07 -8.79
CA HIS A 164 -20.79 3.10 -9.83
C HIS A 164 -20.66 2.51 -11.25
N HIS A 165 -19.59 2.84 -11.95
CA HIS A 165 -19.48 2.57 -13.40
C HIS A 165 -18.54 1.42 -13.74
N GLY A 166 -17.95 0.76 -12.74
CA GLY A 166 -16.89 -0.23 -12.96
C GLY A 166 -15.53 0.42 -13.21
N CYS A 167 -14.49 -0.40 -13.30
CA CYS A 167 -13.15 0.05 -13.67
C CYS A 167 -12.27 -1.12 -14.10
N THR A 168 -11.13 -0.77 -14.72
CA THR A 168 -9.97 -1.65 -14.84
C THR A 168 -8.84 -1.14 -13.93
N LEU A 169 -8.43 -1.95 -12.96
CA LEU A 169 -7.22 -1.69 -12.16
C LEU A 169 -6.02 -2.33 -12.82
N LEU A 170 -4.95 -1.57 -13.02
CA LEU A 170 -3.64 -2.03 -13.52
C LEU A 170 -2.63 -2.15 -12.38
N ASP A 171 -1.54 -2.88 -12.62
CA ASP A 171 -0.43 -3.09 -11.70
C ASP A 171 -0.84 -3.84 -10.43
N THR A 172 -1.70 -4.84 -10.61
CA THR A 172 -2.35 -5.59 -9.53
C THR A 172 -1.61 -6.86 -9.12
N ALA A 173 -0.53 -7.27 -9.82
CA ALA A 173 0.17 -8.53 -9.58
C ALA A 173 0.62 -8.72 -8.12
N ARG A 174 0.99 -7.65 -7.43
CA ARG A 174 1.44 -7.69 -6.02
C ARG A 174 0.32 -7.92 -5.01
N LEU A 175 -0.93 -7.75 -5.37
CA LEU A 175 -2.06 -7.98 -4.47
C LEU A 175 -2.13 -9.42 -3.98
N ARG A 176 -1.52 -10.37 -4.75
CA ARG A 176 -1.41 -11.78 -4.39
C ARG A 176 -0.50 -12.07 -3.20
N PHE A 177 0.39 -11.13 -2.86
CA PHE A 177 1.43 -11.30 -1.83
C PHE A 177 1.17 -10.42 -0.60
N LYS A 178 -0.07 -9.96 -0.43
CA LYS A 178 -0.52 -9.23 0.75
C LYS A 178 -0.99 -10.20 1.85
N GLU A 179 -1.74 -9.74 2.84
CA GLU A 179 -2.30 -10.56 3.94
C GLU A 179 -3.21 -11.67 3.41
N SER A 180 -3.86 -11.42 2.27
CA SER A 180 -4.58 -12.38 1.44
C SER A 180 -4.23 -12.13 -0.02
N ASP A 181 -4.64 -13.03 -0.94
CA ASP A 181 -4.72 -12.67 -2.37
C ASP A 181 -5.89 -11.71 -2.54
N ARG A 182 -5.63 -10.39 -2.34
CA ARG A 182 -6.68 -9.36 -2.30
C ARG A 182 -7.51 -9.30 -3.57
N GLY A 183 -6.90 -9.53 -4.74
CA GLY A 183 -7.62 -9.55 -6.00
C GLY A 183 -8.64 -10.69 -6.06
N ALA A 184 -8.17 -11.91 -5.81
CA ALA A 184 -9.02 -13.10 -5.85
C ALA A 184 -10.10 -13.08 -4.76
N VAL A 185 -9.74 -12.65 -3.54
CA VAL A 185 -10.68 -12.57 -2.41
C VAL A 185 -11.78 -11.54 -2.67
N MET A 186 -11.42 -10.33 -3.12
CA MET A 186 -12.42 -9.31 -3.45
C MET A 186 -13.32 -9.75 -4.61
N ALA A 187 -12.79 -10.43 -5.61
CA ALA A 187 -13.59 -10.99 -6.70
C ALA A 187 -14.63 -11.98 -6.16
N GLN A 188 -14.20 -12.91 -5.31
CA GLN A 188 -15.08 -13.91 -4.69
C GLN A 188 -16.19 -13.26 -3.84
N GLU A 189 -15.86 -12.22 -3.07
CA GLU A 189 -16.83 -11.60 -2.16
C GLU A 189 -17.80 -10.67 -2.90
N LEU A 190 -17.33 -9.91 -3.89
CA LEU A 190 -18.16 -9.05 -4.73
C LEU A 190 -19.10 -9.87 -5.62
N GLU A 191 -18.69 -11.06 -6.08
CA GLU A 191 -19.55 -11.97 -6.85
C GLU A 191 -20.78 -12.39 -6.05
N LYS A 192 -20.67 -12.58 -4.73
CA LYS A 192 -21.83 -12.85 -3.85
C LYS A 192 -22.85 -11.73 -3.85
N CYS A 193 -22.40 -10.51 -4.17
CA CYS A 193 -23.25 -9.31 -4.29
C CYS A 193 -23.70 -9.04 -5.73
N GLY A 194 -23.43 -9.96 -6.68
CA GLY A 194 -23.84 -9.85 -8.08
C GLY A 194 -22.86 -9.08 -8.97
N VAL A 195 -21.69 -8.71 -8.48
CA VAL A 195 -20.68 -7.97 -9.23
C VAL A 195 -19.75 -8.95 -9.95
N ARG A 196 -19.61 -8.83 -11.26
CA ARG A 196 -18.62 -9.57 -12.01
C ARG A 196 -17.26 -8.93 -11.88
N VAL A 197 -16.27 -9.71 -11.42
CA VAL A 197 -14.86 -9.31 -11.34
C VAL A 197 -14.01 -10.31 -12.10
N VAL A 198 -13.12 -9.82 -12.96
CA VAL A 198 -12.18 -10.65 -13.70
C VAL A 198 -10.76 -10.31 -13.24
N VAL A 199 -10.09 -11.30 -12.63
CA VAL A 199 -8.72 -11.14 -12.14
C VAL A 199 -7.76 -11.68 -13.18
N GLY A 200 -7.00 -10.78 -13.80
CA GLY A 200 -5.93 -11.11 -14.74
C GLY A 200 -4.57 -11.29 -14.06
N GLU A 201 -3.50 -11.37 -14.84
CA GLU A 201 -2.14 -11.51 -14.33
C GLU A 201 -1.68 -10.22 -13.62
N ASN A 202 -1.91 -9.06 -14.22
CA ASN A 202 -1.54 -7.75 -13.70
C ASN A 202 -2.65 -6.70 -13.88
N SER A 203 -3.90 -7.14 -14.01
CA SER A 203 -5.08 -6.29 -14.07
C SER A 203 -6.26 -6.94 -13.38
N ILE A 204 -7.21 -6.11 -12.94
CA ILE A 204 -8.50 -6.54 -12.41
C ILE A 204 -9.57 -5.67 -13.05
N ASP A 205 -10.55 -6.33 -13.70
CA ASP A 205 -11.70 -5.68 -14.27
C ASP A 205 -12.91 -5.87 -13.34
N VAL A 206 -13.50 -4.78 -12.91
CA VAL A 206 -14.70 -4.75 -12.05
C VAL A 206 -15.86 -4.19 -12.85
N SER A 207 -16.95 -4.94 -12.96
CA SER A 207 -18.19 -4.39 -13.55
C SER A 207 -18.87 -3.44 -12.56
N GLY A 208 -19.41 -2.34 -13.08
CA GLY A 208 -20.31 -1.48 -12.32
C GLY A 208 -21.74 -1.98 -12.46
N GLY A 209 -22.62 -1.57 -11.56
CA GLY A 209 -24.04 -1.83 -11.73
C GLY A 209 -24.81 -2.24 -10.47
N ALA A 210 -25.84 -3.02 -10.66
CA ALA A 210 -26.78 -3.34 -9.61
C ALA A 210 -26.20 -4.37 -8.64
N LEU A 211 -25.84 -3.91 -7.46
CA LEU A 211 -25.53 -4.79 -6.32
C LEU A 211 -26.82 -5.27 -5.67
N HIS A 212 -26.75 -6.46 -5.11
CA HIS A 212 -27.80 -7.01 -4.25
C HIS A 212 -27.23 -7.53 -2.94
N ALA A 213 -28.08 -7.66 -1.93
CA ALA A 213 -27.67 -8.28 -0.68
C ALA A 213 -27.20 -9.73 -0.93
N PRO A 214 -26.06 -10.13 -0.37
CA PRO A 214 -25.54 -11.48 -0.57
C PRO A 214 -26.41 -12.52 0.11
N ALA A 215 -26.67 -13.64 -0.56
CA ALA A 215 -27.43 -14.78 -0.01
C ALA A 215 -26.65 -15.54 1.07
N VAL A 216 -25.33 -15.41 1.09
CA VAL A 216 -24.43 -16.02 2.07
C VAL A 216 -23.53 -14.94 2.69
N PRO A 217 -23.09 -15.13 3.95
CA PRO A 217 -22.22 -14.14 4.59
C PRO A 217 -20.95 -13.86 3.77
N ILE A 218 -20.58 -12.61 3.71
CA ILE A 218 -19.26 -12.17 3.21
C ILE A 218 -18.18 -12.46 4.24
N CYS A 219 -16.96 -12.72 3.78
CA CYS A 219 -15.83 -13.10 4.61
C CYS A 219 -14.68 -12.10 4.46
N ALA A 220 -14.03 -11.77 5.55
CA ALA A 220 -12.87 -10.88 5.56
C ALA A 220 -11.54 -11.58 5.24
N HIS A 221 -11.50 -12.90 5.19
CA HIS A 221 -10.31 -13.73 4.87
C HIS A 221 -9.05 -13.36 5.70
N ASN A 222 -9.23 -12.94 6.96
CA ASN A 222 -8.18 -12.44 7.86
C ASN A 222 -7.41 -11.22 7.32
N ASP A 223 -8.01 -10.47 6.40
CA ASP A 223 -7.45 -9.23 5.86
C ASP A 223 -8.32 -8.04 6.25
N HIS A 224 -7.73 -7.12 7.03
CA HIS A 224 -8.42 -5.94 7.54
C HIS A 224 -8.91 -5.02 6.41
N ARG A 225 -8.18 -4.95 5.28
CA ARG A 225 -8.60 -4.12 4.13
C ARG A 225 -9.79 -4.70 3.40
N ILE A 226 -9.86 -6.03 3.33
CA ILE A 226 -11.05 -6.72 2.81
C ILE A 226 -12.24 -6.44 3.73
N ALA A 227 -12.06 -6.60 5.06
CA ALA A 227 -13.10 -6.33 6.03
C ALA A 227 -13.64 -4.89 5.92
N MET A 228 -12.75 -3.90 5.89
CA MET A 228 -13.13 -2.47 5.82
C MET A 228 -13.76 -2.12 4.48
N SER A 229 -13.27 -2.67 3.36
CA SER A 229 -13.85 -2.43 2.04
C SER A 229 -15.28 -2.97 1.94
N LEU A 230 -15.49 -4.21 2.39
CA LEU A 230 -16.80 -4.85 2.37
C LEU A 230 -17.78 -4.24 3.40
N ALA A 231 -17.27 -3.57 4.44
CA ALA A 231 -18.11 -2.82 5.38
C ALA A 231 -18.63 -1.48 4.81
N VAL A 232 -18.08 -1.02 3.69
CA VAL A 232 -18.56 0.16 2.95
C VAL A 232 -19.77 -0.19 2.09
N LEU A 233 -19.90 -1.46 1.65
CA LEU A 233 -21.06 -1.98 0.91
C LEU A 233 -22.33 -2.00 1.76
#